data_a648be565b99914ac80f12cb57ae26ce
#
_entry.id   a648be565b99914ac80f12cb57ae26ce
#
_cell.length_a   1.000
_cell.length_b   1.000
_cell.length_c   1.000
_cell.angle_alpha   90.00
_cell.angle_beta   90.00
_cell.angle_gamma   90.00
#
_symmetry.space_group_name_H-M   'P 1'
#
loop_
_entity.id
_entity.type
_entity.pdbx_description
1 polymer ?
#
loop_
_entity_poly.entity_id
_entity_poly.type
_entity_poly.pdbx_seq_one_letter_code
_entity_poly.pdbx_strand_id
1 'polypeptide(L)'
;MNTVYIVTRPTENKFGWTPDLTDAARYGKFSVIFEPEDKPQFNPAAAINTARKVKDGFSEDDFLLWPGGGDPIAVMIACMVAAEESEIVNVLRWERNFDEIRDRRKGWYMPVKMNMS
;
A
#
# COMPACT_ATOMS: atom_id res chain seq x y z
N MET A 1 -9.14 5.16 -15.24
CA MET A 1 -9.45 4.38 -14.03
C MET A 1 -8.28 4.48 -13.07
N ASN A 2 -8.59 4.74 -11.80
CA ASN A 2 -7.55 4.87 -10.79
C ASN A 2 -6.89 3.53 -10.49
N THR A 3 -5.66 3.58 -10.03
CA THR A 3 -4.91 2.39 -9.64
C THR A 3 -4.66 2.42 -8.14
N VAL A 4 -4.84 1.28 -7.50
CA VAL A 4 -4.47 1.06 -6.10
C VAL A 4 -3.17 0.25 -6.10
N TYR A 5 -2.08 0.91 -5.76
CA TYR A 5 -0.76 0.28 -5.70
C TYR A 5 -0.58 -0.36 -4.32
N ILE A 6 -0.60 -1.67 -4.28
CA ILE A 6 -0.36 -2.42 -3.04
C ILE A 6 1.14 -2.42 -2.79
N VAL A 7 1.55 -1.84 -1.66
CA VAL A 7 2.99 -1.69 -1.36
C VAL A 7 3.70 -3.03 -1.36
N THR A 8 3.17 -4.01 -0.64
CA THR A 8 3.70 -5.38 -0.67
C THR A 8 2.53 -6.35 -0.76
N ARG A 9 2.65 -7.35 -1.63
CA ARG A 9 1.59 -8.36 -1.77
C ARG A 9 1.31 -9.01 -0.43
N PRO A 10 0.05 -8.98 0.05
CA PRO A 10 -0.29 -9.60 1.32
C PRO A 10 -0.05 -11.10 1.31
N THR A 11 0.43 -11.60 2.44
CA THR A 11 0.63 -13.02 2.65
C THR A 11 -0.16 -13.48 3.86
N GLU A 12 -0.37 -14.79 3.97
CA GLU A 12 -0.99 -15.38 5.14
C GLU A 12 -0.14 -15.08 6.37
N ASN A 13 -0.77 -14.56 7.44
CA ASN A 13 -0.06 -14.27 8.67
C ASN A 13 0.10 -15.54 9.52
N LYS A 14 0.76 -15.39 10.68
CA LYS A 14 1.02 -16.52 11.59
C LYS A 14 -0.26 -17.16 12.16
N PHE A 15 -1.40 -16.47 12.06
CA PHE A 15 -2.69 -16.96 12.52
C PHE A 15 -3.52 -17.59 11.40
N GLY A 16 -2.96 -17.72 10.20
CA GLY A 16 -3.58 -18.43 9.10
C GLY A 16 -4.56 -17.62 8.27
N TRP A 17 -4.53 -16.29 8.29
CA TRP A 17 -5.38 -15.48 7.43
C TRP A 17 -4.58 -14.42 6.68
N THR A 18 -5.13 -14.02 5.52
CA THR A 18 -4.57 -12.99 4.66
C THR A 18 -5.44 -11.74 4.79
N PRO A 19 -4.84 -10.53 4.79
CA PRO A 19 -5.63 -9.30 4.81
C PRO A 19 -6.67 -9.26 3.69
N ASP A 20 -7.89 -8.86 4.03
CA ASP A 20 -8.98 -8.75 3.06
C ASP A 20 -8.89 -7.40 2.36
N LEU A 21 -8.72 -7.41 1.03
CA LEU A 21 -8.61 -6.21 0.22
C LEU A 21 -9.91 -5.85 -0.49
N THR A 22 -11.00 -6.54 -0.22
CA THR A 22 -12.26 -6.36 -0.93
C THR A 22 -12.75 -4.91 -0.86
N ASP A 23 -12.70 -4.29 0.31
CA ASP A 23 -13.14 -2.91 0.49
C ASP A 23 -12.29 -1.93 -0.33
N ALA A 24 -11.00 -2.23 -0.49
CA ALA A 24 -10.09 -1.37 -1.24
C ALA A 24 -10.36 -1.40 -2.74
N ALA A 25 -11.01 -2.44 -3.26
CA ALA A 25 -11.30 -2.56 -4.69
C ALA A 25 -12.19 -1.44 -5.22
N ARG A 26 -12.96 -0.78 -4.36
CA ARG A 26 -13.80 0.35 -4.76
C ARG A 26 -12.99 1.58 -5.18
N TYR A 27 -11.71 1.64 -4.82
CA TYR A 27 -10.86 2.77 -5.15
C TYR A 27 -10.13 2.63 -6.50
N GLY A 28 -10.05 1.44 -7.05
CA GLY A 28 -9.41 1.23 -8.35
C GLY A 28 -8.89 -0.18 -8.56
N LYS A 29 -8.17 -0.36 -9.66
CA LYS A 29 -7.54 -1.64 -10.00
C LYS A 29 -6.29 -1.83 -9.14
N PHE A 30 -6.02 -3.07 -8.75
CA PHE A 30 -4.83 -3.39 -7.96
C PHE A 30 -3.60 -3.59 -8.83
N SER A 31 -2.48 -3.06 -8.36
CA SER A 31 -1.15 -3.31 -8.90
C SER A 31 -0.19 -3.46 -7.73
N VAL A 32 0.58 -4.53 -7.70
CA VAL A 32 1.50 -4.81 -6.59
C VAL A 32 2.87 -4.19 -6.89
N ILE A 33 3.44 -3.47 -5.92
CA ILE A 33 4.78 -2.90 -6.07
C ILE A 33 5.85 -3.93 -5.72
N PHE A 34 5.77 -4.51 -4.51
CA PHE A 34 6.76 -5.47 -4.04
C PHE A 34 6.13 -6.83 -3.79
N GLU A 35 6.84 -7.87 -4.22
CA GLU A 35 6.54 -9.23 -3.81
C GLU A 35 7.19 -9.51 -2.45
N PRO A 36 6.71 -10.51 -1.68
CA PRO A 36 7.29 -10.81 -0.36
C PRO A 36 8.79 -11.09 -0.38
N GLU A 37 9.29 -11.67 -1.47
CA GLU A 37 10.71 -12.01 -1.61
C GLU A 37 11.60 -10.82 -1.96
N ASP A 38 11.04 -9.68 -2.33
CA ASP A 38 11.83 -8.50 -2.76
C ASP A 38 12.60 -7.87 -1.61
N LYS A 39 12.07 -7.92 -0.40
CA LYS A 39 12.71 -7.47 0.84
C LYS A 39 13.46 -6.14 0.70
N PRO A 40 12.72 -5.03 0.46
CA PRO A 40 13.33 -3.71 0.20
C PRO A 40 14.32 -3.25 1.26
N GLN A 41 14.14 -3.68 2.49
CA GLN A 41 15.01 -3.29 3.61
C GLN A 41 16.46 -3.77 3.43
N PHE A 42 16.69 -4.81 2.63
CA PHE A 42 18.04 -5.35 2.42
C PHE A 42 18.72 -4.77 1.19
N ASN A 43 17.96 -4.19 0.26
CA ASN A 43 18.53 -3.56 -0.93
C ASN A 43 17.65 -2.38 -1.36
N PRO A 44 17.70 -1.25 -0.62
CA PRO A 44 16.83 -0.11 -0.92
C PRO A 44 17.03 0.47 -2.32
N ALA A 45 18.25 0.47 -2.84
CA ALA A 45 18.52 1.03 -4.17
C ALA A 45 17.78 0.24 -5.25
N ALA A 46 17.82 -1.09 -5.20
CA ALA A 46 17.09 -1.92 -6.14
C ALA A 46 15.58 -1.76 -5.96
N ALA A 47 15.11 -1.64 -4.72
CA ALA A 47 13.70 -1.44 -4.42
C ALA A 47 13.17 -0.13 -4.99
N ILE A 48 13.94 0.94 -4.90
CA ILE A 48 13.57 2.23 -5.49
C ILE A 48 13.36 2.09 -7.00
N ASN A 49 14.27 1.39 -7.68
CA ASN A 49 14.12 1.15 -9.11
C ASN A 49 12.91 0.30 -9.45
N THR A 50 12.62 -0.72 -8.64
CA THR A 50 11.44 -1.55 -8.80
C THR A 50 10.17 -0.71 -8.66
N ALA A 51 10.09 0.11 -7.62
CA ALA A 51 8.94 0.96 -7.38
C ALA A 51 8.73 1.96 -8.52
N ARG A 52 9.80 2.55 -9.03
CA ARG A 52 9.72 3.50 -10.17
C ARG A 52 9.15 2.86 -11.42
N LYS A 53 9.51 1.61 -11.69
CA LYS A 53 8.99 0.89 -12.87
C LYS A 53 7.51 0.57 -12.73
N VAL A 54 7.10 0.09 -11.55
CA VAL A 54 5.71 -0.34 -11.34
C VAL A 54 4.76 0.84 -11.39
N LYS A 55 5.14 1.97 -10.81
CA LYS A 55 4.23 3.10 -10.70
C LYS A 55 4.48 4.21 -11.72
N ASP A 56 5.07 3.87 -12.85
CA ASP A 56 5.21 4.81 -13.95
C ASP A 56 3.83 5.39 -14.28
N GLY A 57 3.73 6.72 -14.23
CA GLY A 57 2.45 7.40 -14.45
C GLY A 57 1.58 7.58 -13.21
N PHE A 58 2.12 7.40 -11.99
CA PHE A 58 1.37 7.67 -10.76
C PHE A 58 0.83 9.10 -10.75
N SER A 59 -0.44 9.26 -10.37
CA SER A 59 -1.10 10.56 -10.29
C SER A 59 -1.78 10.76 -8.94
N GLU A 60 -2.29 11.97 -8.71
CA GLU A 60 -3.01 12.27 -7.47
C GLU A 60 -4.33 11.49 -7.32
N ASP A 61 -4.81 10.89 -8.41
CA ASP A 61 -6.03 10.06 -8.38
C ASP A 61 -5.75 8.61 -8.02
N ASP A 62 -4.49 8.23 -7.96
CA ASP A 62 -4.10 6.87 -7.59
C ASP A 62 -3.90 6.76 -6.07
N PHE A 63 -3.78 5.53 -5.60
CA PHE A 63 -3.65 5.26 -4.16
C PHE A 63 -2.48 4.32 -3.92
N LEU A 64 -1.81 4.52 -2.78
CA LEU A 64 -0.93 3.51 -2.20
C LEU A 64 -1.72 2.78 -1.13
N LEU A 65 -1.66 1.47 -1.11
CA LEU A 65 -2.34 0.66 -0.11
C LEU A 65 -1.33 0.00 0.82
N TRP A 66 -1.49 0.27 2.11
CA TRP A 66 -0.74 -0.41 3.16
C TRP A 66 -1.72 -1.25 3.98
N PRO A 67 -1.71 -2.58 3.82
CA PRO A 67 -2.68 -3.43 4.53
C PRO A 67 -2.36 -3.63 6.01
N GLY A 68 -1.29 -2.99 6.50
CA GLY A 68 -0.81 -3.18 7.86
C GLY A 68 0.25 -4.27 7.92
N GLY A 69 1.10 -4.24 8.93
CA GLY A 69 2.22 -5.16 9.05
C GLY A 69 3.29 -4.90 7.99
N GLY A 70 4.20 -5.85 7.83
CA GLY A 70 5.29 -5.74 6.88
C GLY A 70 6.36 -4.76 7.29
N ASP A 71 7.32 -4.54 6.40
CA ASP A 71 8.46 -3.68 6.68
C ASP A 71 8.14 -2.23 6.36
N PRO A 72 8.35 -1.30 7.30
CA PRO A 72 8.08 0.12 7.06
C PRO A 72 8.97 0.73 5.95
N ILE A 73 10.14 0.15 5.68
CA ILE A 73 11.00 0.64 4.61
C ILE A 73 10.31 0.53 3.25
N ALA A 74 9.56 -0.55 3.02
CA ALA A 74 8.80 -0.71 1.78
C ALA A 74 7.78 0.43 1.60
N VAL A 75 7.07 0.77 2.68
CA VAL A 75 6.08 1.86 2.64
C VAL A 75 6.76 3.21 2.40
N MET A 76 7.89 3.44 3.07
CA MET A 76 8.63 4.70 2.90
C MET A 76 9.13 4.86 1.47
N ILE A 77 9.67 3.80 0.87
CA ILE A 77 10.13 3.82 -0.52
C ILE A 77 8.96 4.09 -1.45
N ALA A 78 7.83 3.40 -1.27
CA ALA A 78 6.65 3.60 -2.10
C ALA A 78 6.15 5.05 -2.06
N CYS A 79 6.08 5.65 -0.87
CA CYS A 79 5.66 7.03 -0.71
C CYS A 79 6.65 8.01 -1.35
N MET A 80 7.95 7.79 -1.15
CA MET A 80 8.99 8.64 -1.73
C MET A 80 8.92 8.63 -3.26
N VAL A 81 8.77 7.45 -3.84
CA VAL A 81 8.73 7.31 -5.30
C VAL A 81 7.43 7.87 -5.88
N ALA A 82 6.30 7.69 -5.19
CA ALA A 82 5.04 8.32 -5.60
C ALA A 82 5.14 9.85 -5.57
N ALA A 83 5.81 10.40 -4.58
CA ALA A 83 6.01 11.85 -4.43
C ALA A 83 6.89 12.45 -5.54
N GLU A 84 7.67 11.65 -6.23
CA GLU A 84 8.44 12.11 -7.39
C GLU A 84 7.52 12.53 -8.56
N GLU A 85 6.32 11.98 -8.62
CA GLU A 85 5.39 12.23 -9.73
C GLU A 85 4.14 13.00 -9.35
N SER A 86 3.83 13.09 -8.07
CA SER A 86 2.63 13.78 -7.59
C SER A 86 2.89 14.48 -6.27
N GLU A 87 2.44 15.73 -6.16
CA GLU A 87 2.50 16.47 -4.89
C GLU A 87 1.52 15.90 -3.87
N ILE A 88 0.47 15.25 -4.35
CA ILE A 88 -0.55 14.64 -3.51
C ILE A 88 -0.40 13.12 -3.60
N VAL A 89 -0.22 12.49 -2.45
CA VAL A 89 -0.17 11.04 -2.35
C VAL A 89 -1.28 10.58 -1.41
N ASN A 90 -2.22 9.81 -1.93
CA ASN A 90 -3.29 9.24 -1.13
C ASN A 90 -2.90 7.83 -0.71
N VAL A 91 -2.95 7.58 0.60
CA VAL A 91 -2.64 6.25 1.16
C VAL A 91 -3.92 5.66 1.72
N LEU A 92 -4.24 4.44 1.31
CA LEU A 92 -5.33 3.68 1.90
C LEU A 92 -4.78 2.92 3.10
N ARG A 93 -5.29 3.22 4.27
CA ARG A 93 -4.91 2.52 5.50
C ARG A 93 -6.11 1.75 6.04
N TRP A 94 -5.82 0.62 6.68
CA TRP A 94 -6.85 -0.21 7.30
C TRP A 94 -7.33 0.44 8.61
N GLU A 95 -8.65 0.62 8.71
CA GLU A 95 -9.29 1.12 9.92
C GLU A 95 -10.16 0.02 10.52
N ARG A 96 -10.00 -0.23 11.81
CA ARG A 96 -10.75 -1.28 12.48
C ARG A 96 -12.15 -0.79 12.85
N ASN A 97 -13.11 -1.71 12.85
CA ASN A 97 -14.41 -1.45 13.43
C ASN A 97 -14.30 -1.60 14.95
N PHE A 98 -14.29 -0.47 15.66
CA PHE A 98 -14.11 -0.45 17.11
C PHE A 98 -15.26 -1.13 17.88
N ASP A 99 -16.45 -1.22 17.30
CA ASP A 99 -17.57 -1.91 17.90
C ASP A 99 -17.40 -3.43 17.89
N GLU A 100 -16.46 -3.94 17.09
CA GLU A 100 -16.17 -5.34 16.94
C GLU A 100 -14.68 -5.62 17.14
N ILE A 101 -14.12 -5.08 18.21
CA ILE A 101 -12.69 -5.10 18.49
C ILE A 101 -12.08 -6.49 18.60
N ARG A 102 -12.90 -7.53 18.80
CA ARG A 102 -12.42 -8.90 18.92
C ARG A 102 -12.09 -9.55 17.57
N ASP A 103 -12.63 -9.01 16.48
CA ASP A 103 -12.35 -9.50 15.15
C ASP A 103 -11.54 -8.47 14.37
N ARG A 104 -10.21 -8.67 14.30
CA ARG A 104 -9.28 -7.77 13.62
C ARG A 104 -9.45 -7.76 12.10
N ARG A 105 -10.23 -8.70 11.55
CA ARG A 105 -10.50 -8.77 10.12
C ARG A 105 -11.61 -7.80 9.70
N LYS A 106 -12.37 -7.29 10.66
CA LYS A 106 -13.46 -6.35 10.38
C LYS A 106 -12.97 -4.92 10.40
N GLY A 107 -13.33 -4.19 9.37
CA GLY A 107 -12.92 -2.82 9.19
C GLY A 107 -13.10 -2.38 7.75
N TRP A 108 -12.42 -1.30 7.40
CA TRP A 108 -12.47 -0.74 6.05
C TRP A 108 -11.17 0.01 5.76
N TYR A 109 -10.96 0.33 4.47
CA TYR A 109 -9.82 1.16 4.08
C TYR A 109 -10.23 2.61 4.01
N MET A 110 -9.44 3.48 4.63
CA MET A 110 -9.64 4.92 4.62
C MET A 110 -8.52 5.62 3.86
N PRO A 111 -8.87 6.54 2.95
CA PRO A 111 -7.84 7.33 2.29
C PRO A 111 -7.29 8.40 3.26
N VAL A 112 -5.97 8.50 3.29
CA VAL A 112 -5.27 9.59 3.98
C VAL A 112 -4.54 10.38 2.91
N LYS A 113 -4.94 11.63 2.74
CA LYS A 113 -4.35 12.52 1.75
C LYS A 113 -3.11 13.19 2.33
N MET A 114 -1.98 13.01 1.67
CA MET A 114 -0.73 13.64 2.08
C MET A 114 -0.28 14.62 1.01
N ASN A 115 0.00 15.84 1.43
CA ASN A 115 0.64 16.83 0.57
C ASN A 115 2.15 16.74 0.79
N MET A 116 2.87 16.30 -0.24
CA MET A 116 4.30 16.00 -0.17
C MET A 116 5.18 17.18 -0.65
N SER A 117 4.58 18.26 -1.06
CA SER A 117 5.36 19.43 -1.52
C SER A 117 5.80 20.33 -0.36
#